data_547546ee04e897c0ab6f2a375213fd93
#
_entry.id   547546ee04e897c0ab6f2a375213fd93
#
_cell.length_a   1.000
_cell.length_b   1.000
_cell.length_c   1.000
_cell.angle_alpha   90.00
_cell.angle_beta   90.00
_cell.angle_gamma   90.00
#
_symmetry.space_group_name_H-M   'P 1'
#
loop_
_entity.id
_entity.type
_entity.pdbx_description
1 polymer ?
#
loop_
_entity_poly.entity_id
_entity_poly.type
_entity_poly.pdbx_seq_one_letter_code
_entity_poly.pdbx_strand_id
1 'polypeptide(L)'
;MRVFLLSPASLNGLRAKQLMSPRAKFEAALLYRSPEGVPIAQAFAFMSALYFRGKIAYALHFAPPENVFVITPGFGLVPADWRITEERMKVMRRTPIDVTKRNYVKPLLRDALALATAAPDAEIVLLGSVATGKYVDVLLPVFGDRLRFPGAFAGLGDMSRGGLMLRAVRLNRELEYTPLSAPRHRAPGTSGKMPPVD
;
A
#
# COMPACT_ATOMS: atom_id res chain seq x y z
N MET A 1 1.23 16.81 11.80
CA MET A 1 2.08 15.62 11.51
C MET A 1 1.40 14.80 10.42
N ARG A 2 2.17 14.18 9.51
CA ARG A 2 1.64 13.34 8.45
C ARG A 2 2.16 11.91 8.58
N VAL A 3 1.27 10.95 8.35
CA VAL A 3 1.61 9.51 8.37
C VAL A 3 1.20 8.90 7.03
N PHE A 4 2.09 8.13 6.42
CA PHE A 4 1.84 7.43 5.17
C PHE A 4 1.53 5.96 5.39
N LEU A 5 0.42 5.49 4.82
CA LEU A 5 0.03 4.08 4.77
C LEU A 5 0.18 3.57 3.33
N LEU A 6 1.09 2.64 3.12
CA LEU A 6 1.41 2.11 1.79
C LEU A 6 0.69 0.78 1.57
N SER A 7 -0.12 0.68 0.53
CA SER A 7 -0.69 -0.62 0.14
C SER A 7 0.41 -1.59 -0.30
N PRO A 8 0.25 -2.91 -0.02
CA PRO A 8 1.29 -3.91 -0.29
C PRO A 8 1.54 -4.14 -1.77
N ALA A 9 2.64 -4.83 -2.08
CA ALA A 9 2.89 -5.43 -3.38
C ALA A 9 2.09 -6.73 -3.57
N SER A 10 1.90 -7.16 -4.81
CA SER A 10 1.33 -8.47 -5.11
C SER A 10 2.31 -9.59 -4.74
N LEU A 11 1.86 -10.52 -3.89
CA LEU A 11 2.66 -11.66 -3.41
C LEU A 11 2.61 -12.88 -4.34
N ASN A 12 1.81 -12.81 -5.42
CA ASN A 12 1.60 -13.93 -6.35
C ASN A 12 2.18 -13.67 -7.75
N GLY A 13 2.75 -12.48 -7.99
CA GLY A 13 3.34 -12.11 -9.26
C GLY A 13 4.67 -12.84 -9.56
N LEU A 14 5.15 -12.71 -10.80
CA LEU A 14 6.40 -13.34 -11.24
C LEU A 14 7.60 -12.92 -10.37
N ARG A 15 7.73 -11.64 -10.04
CA ARG A 15 8.83 -11.13 -9.21
C ARG A 15 8.77 -11.65 -7.77
N ALA A 16 7.58 -11.85 -7.20
CA ALA A 16 7.45 -12.48 -5.90
C ALA A 16 7.96 -13.95 -5.95
N LYS A 17 7.61 -14.69 -7.01
CA LYS A 17 8.15 -16.05 -7.24
C LYS A 17 9.67 -16.03 -7.39
N GLN A 18 10.23 -15.04 -8.09
CA GLN A 18 11.69 -14.88 -8.24
C GLN A 18 12.38 -14.62 -6.89
N LEU A 19 11.81 -13.72 -6.04
CA LEU A 19 12.35 -13.45 -4.71
C LEU A 19 12.39 -14.71 -3.83
N MET A 20 11.32 -15.49 -3.87
CA MET A 20 11.18 -16.72 -3.08
C MET A 20 11.91 -17.93 -3.68
N SER A 21 12.49 -17.82 -4.87
CA SER A 21 13.18 -18.93 -5.52
C SER A 21 14.44 -19.34 -4.75
N PRO A 22 14.62 -20.64 -4.43
CA PRO A 22 15.84 -21.10 -3.77
C PRO A 22 17.10 -20.94 -4.64
N ARG A 23 16.92 -20.79 -5.97
CA ARG A 23 18.01 -20.61 -6.93
C ARG A 23 18.40 -19.14 -7.15
N ALA A 24 17.61 -18.18 -6.62
CA ALA A 24 17.90 -16.76 -6.79
C ALA A 24 19.13 -16.35 -5.97
N LYS A 25 20.06 -15.60 -6.61
CA LYS A 25 21.36 -15.22 -6.02
C LYS A 25 21.47 -13.69 -5.82
N PHE A 26 20.45 -12.90 -6.11
CA PHE A 26 20.49 -11.48 -5.88
C PHE A 26 20.24 -11.14 -4.39
N GLU A 27 20.75 -10.01 -3.95
CA GLU A 27 20.83 -9.61 -2.54
C GLU A 27 19.50 -9.78 -1.78
N ALA A 28 18.39 -9.25 -2.30
CA ALA A 28 17.10 -9.34 -1.62
C ALA A 28 16.62 -10.79 -1.43
N ALA A 29 16.94 -11.71 -2.36
CA ALA A 29 16.60 -13.12 -2.23
C ALA A 29 17.51 -13.86 -1.23
N LEU A 30 18.77 -13.45 -1.12
CA LEU A 30 19.68 -13.99 -0.10
C LEU A 30 19.23 -13.53 1.29
N LEU A 31 18.92 -12.26 1.47
CA LEU A 31 18.38 -11.72 2.73
C LEU A 31 17.04 -12.37 3.09
N TYR A 32 16.13 -12.56 2.12
CA TYR A 32 14.86 -13.23 2.35
C TYR A 32 15.01 -14.64 2.97
N ARG A 33 16.04 -15.37 2.56
CA ARG A 33 16.34 -16.72 3.09
C ARG A 33 17.23 -16.72 4.33
N SER A 34 17.79 -15.57 4.71
CA SER A 34 18.54 -15.46 5.95
C SER A 34 17.62 -15.46 7.18
N PRO A 35 18.12 -15.82 8.37
CA PRO A 35 17.32 -15.75 9.60
C PRO A 35 16.76 -14.35 9.89
N GLU A 36 17.49 -13.29 9.49
CA GLU A 36 17.09 -11.91 9.69
C GLU A 36 15.96 -11.47 8.77
N GLY A 37 15.84 -12.10 7.59
CA GLY A 37 14.89 -11.74 6.56
C GLY A 37 15.26 -10.46 5.79
N VAL A 38 14.43 -10.08 4.81
CA VAL A 38 14.59 -8.90 3.97
C VAL A 38 13.67 -7.76 4.45
N PRO A 39 14.10 -6.48 4.48
CA PRO A 39 13.21 -5.36 4.76
C PRO A 39 12.02 -5.33 3.81
N ILE A 40 10.80 -5.09 4.34
CA ILE A 40 9.56 -5.11 3.53
C ILE A 40 9.60 -4.06 2.42
N ALA A 41 10.18 -2.90 2.67
CA ALA A 41 10.37 -1.87 1.66
C ALA A 41 11.19 -2.37 0.47
N GLN A 42 12.30 -3.07 0.72
CA GLN A 42 13.17 -3.64 -0.31
C GLN A 42 12.47 -4.78 -1.07
N ALA A 43 11.84 -5.71 -0.36
CA ALA A 43 11.11 -6.82 -0.95
C ALA A 43 9.96 -6.35 -1.85
N PHE A 44 9.14 -5.41 -1.36
CA PHE A 44 7.98 -4.92 -2.10
C PHE A 44 8.37 -3.99 -3.25
N ALA A 45 9.45 -3.22 -3.12
CA ALA A 45 10.03 -2.44 -4.22
C ALA A 45 10.53 -3.35 -5.36
N PHE A 46 11.10 -4.52 -5.03
CA PHE A 46 11.47 -5.52 -6.02
C PHE A 46 10.23 -6.15 -6.67
N MET A 47 9.23 -6.57 -5.88
CA MET A 47 8.03 -7.27 -6.37
C MET A 47 7.14 -6.40 -7.26
N SER A 48 6.89 -5.16 -6.86
CA SER A 48 5.94 -4.25 -7.51
C SER A 48 6.61 -3.20 -8.40
N ALA A 49 7.92 -3.30 -8.60
CA ALA A 49 8.72 -2.42 -9.45
C ALA A 49 8.41 -0.92 -9.22
N LEU A 50 7.97 -0.21 -10.26
CA LEU A 50 7.83 1.25 -10.26
C LEU A 50 6.82 1.74 -9.21
N TYR A 51 5.69 1.05 -9.05
CA TYR A 51 4.62 1.55 -8.17
C TYR A 51 5.03 1.55 -6.69
N PHE A 52 5.55 0.43 -6.17
CA PHE A 52 5.95 0.41 -4.76
C PHE A 52 7.23 1.23 -4.52
N ARG A 53 8.18 1.24 -5.47
CA ARG A 53 9.34 2.13 -5.40
C ARG A 53 8.93 3.60 -5.32
N GLY A 54 7.92 3.99 -6.10
CA GLY A 54 7.35 5.34 -6.04
C GLY A 54 6.76 5.63 -4.67
N LYS A 55 5.96 4.71 -4.11
CA LYS A 55 5.35 4.87 -2.78
C LYS A 55 6.39 5.06 -1.68
N ILE A 56 7.35 4.15 -1.59
CA ILE A 56 8.34 4.19 -0.51
C ILE A 56 9.29 5.39 -0.63
N ALA A 57 9.75 5.71 -1.84
CA ALA A 57 10.57 6.88 -2.09
C ALA A 57 9.83 8.18 -1.74
N TYR A 58 8.56 8.27 -2.11
CA TYR A 58 7.72 9.43 -1.83
C TYR A 58 7.46 9.58 -0.33
N ALA A 59 7.05 8.52 0.34
CA ALA A 59 6.72 8.56 1.75
C ALA A 59 7.94 8.94 2.62
N LEU A 60 9.10 8.32 2.36
CA LEU A 60 10.34 8.61 3.11
C LEU A 60 10.96 9.98 2.76
N HIS A 61 10.57 10.58 1.62
CA HIS A 61 11.01 11.93 1.27
C HIS A 61 10.22 13.01 2.02
N PHE A 62 8.90 12.79 2.21
CA PHE A 62 8.01 13.79 2.79
C PHE A 62 7.61 13.52 4.25
N ALA A 63 8.03 12.40 4.84
CA ALA A 63 7.85 12.11 6.26
C ALA A 63 9.06 11.34 6.83
N PRO A 64 9.31 11.47 8.14
CA PRO A 64 10.33 10.67 8.81
C PRO A 64 9.92 9.18 8.82
N PRO A 65 10.89 8.25 8.87
CA PRO A 65 10.65 6.81 8.73
C PRO A 65 9.63 6.24 9.72
N GLU A 66 9.56 6.75 10.93
CA GLU A 66 8.61 6.36 11.98
C GLU A 66 7.15 6.68 11.64
N ASN A 67 6.92 7.52 10.64
CA ASN A 67 5.60 7.88 10.14
C ASN A 67 5.25 7.18 8.81
N VAL A 68 6.02 6.15 8.44
CA VAL A 68 5.79 5.40 7.19
C VAL A 68 5.50 3.94 7.48
N PHE A 69 4.28 3.50 7.21
CA PHE A 69 3.83 2.14 7.45
C PHE A 69 3.38 1.44 6.18
N VAL A 70 3.66 0.15 6.12
CA VAL A 70 3.18 -0.73 5.05
C VAL A 70 2.01 -1.56 5.57
N ILE A 71 0.90 -1.54 4.86
CA ILE A 71 -0.24 -2.41 5.13
C ILE A 71 0.14 -3.83 4.71
N THR A 72 -0.02 -4.79 5.63
CA THR A 72 0.32 -6.19 5.37
C THR A 72 -0.86 -7.12 5.63
N PRO A 73 -1.06 -8.13 4.79
CA PRO A 73 -2.03 -9.17 5.09
C PRO A 73 -1.54 -10.02 6.27
N GLY A 74 -2.34 -10.09 7.32
CA GLY A 74 -2.08 -10.91 8.51
C GLY A 74 -1.26 -10.25 9.64
N PHE A 75 -0.53 -9.16 9.37
CA PHE A 75 0.28 -8.47 10.40
C PHE A 75 -0.14 -7.03 10.66
N GLY A 76 -1.07 -6.47 9.88
CA GLY A 76 -1.56 -5.09 10.06
C GLY A 76 -0.62 -4.05 9.47
N LEU A 77 -0.32 -3.00 10.24
CA LEU A 77 0.62 -1.93 9.86
C LEU A 77 2.00 -2.25 10.39
N VAL A 78 2.99 -2.29 9.51
CA VAL A 78 4.39 -2.54 9.91
C VAL A 78 5.28 -1.42 9.39
N PRO A 79 6.38 -1.06 10.10
CA PRO A 79 7.32 -0.06 9.61
C PRO A 79 8.03 -0.53 8.33
N ALA A 80 8.60 0.41 7.58
CA ALA A 80 9.21 0.15 6.28
C ALA A 80 10.44 -0.79 6.34
N ASP A 81 11.12 -0.84 7.46
CA ASP A 81 12.28 -1.70 7.74
C ASP A 81 11.90 -3.07 8.36
N TRP A 82 10.61 -3.30 8.65
CA TRP A 82 10.15 -4.60 9.15
C TRP A 82 10.58 -5.74 8.24
N ARG A 83 11.11 -6.80 8.83
CA ARG A 83 11.76 -7.87 8.09
C ARG A 83 10.80 -9.00 7.72
N ILE A 84 10.81 -9.37 6.44
CA ILE A 84 10.06 -10.51 5.90
C ILE A 84 10.97 -11.73 5.91
N THR A 85 10.65 -12.73 6.74
CA THR A 85 11.19 -14.08 6.68
C THR A 85 10.30 -14.99 5.84
N GLU A 86 10.75 -16.24 5.58
CA GLU A 86 9.93 -17.22 4.86
C GLU A 86 8.60 -17.51 5.58
N GLU A 87 8.60 -17.60 6.91
CA GLU A 87 7.41 -17.84 7.72
C GLU A 87 6.41 -16.68 7.59
N ARG A 88 6.89 -15.44 7.71
CA ARG A 88 6.07 -14.24 7.56
C ARG A 88 5.48 -14.15 6.14
N MET A 89 6.27 -14.46 5.14
CA MET A 89 5.80 -14.52 3.75
C MET A 89 4.71 -15.57 3.55
N LYS A 90 4.85 -16.76 4.15
CA LYS A 90 3.82 -17.83 4.12
C LYS A 90 2.51 -17.34 4.73
N VAL A 91 2.56 -16.65 5.88
CA VAL A 91 1.37 -16.07 6.53
C VAL A 91 0.71 -15.02 5.62
N MET A 92 1.47 -14.06 5.10
CA MET A 92 0.95 -13.03 4.21
C MET A 92 0.29 -13.61 2.96
N ARG A 93 0.89 -14.63 2.33
CA ARG A 93 0.34 -15.26 1.13
C ARG A 93 -0.93 -16.06 1.38
N ARG A 94 -1.12 -16.58 2.60
CA ARG A 94 -2.32 -17.32 3.03
C ARG A 94 -3.44 -16.41 3.53
N THR A 95 -3.16 -15.12 3.70
CA THR A 95 -4.12 -14.14 4.19
C THR A 95 -4.62 -13.29 3.01
N PRO A 96 -5.82 -13.53 2.50
CA PRO A 96 -6.41 -12.69 1.45
C PRO A 96 -6.62 -11.26 1.96
N ILE A 97 -6.35 -10.27 1.11
CA ILE A 97 -6.71 -8.87 1.37
C ILE A 97 -8.20 -8.70 1.04
N ASP A 98 -9.03 -9.03 2.01
CA ASP A 98 -10.49 -9.09 1.88
C ASP A 98 -11.12 -8.68 3.22
N VAL A 99 -11.99 -7.68 3.18
CA VAL A 99 -12.66 -7.12 4.37
C VAL A 99 -13.62 -8.10 5.06
N THR A 100 -13.96 -9.20 4.42
CA THR A 100 -14.72 -10.31 5.05
C THR A 100 -13.82 -11.25 5.86
N LYS A 101 -12.51 -11.16 5.72
CA LYS A 101 -11.54 -12.07 6.35
C LYS A 101 -11.00 -11.49 7.65
N ARG A 102 -11.38 -12.10 8.77
CA ARG A 102 -11.01 -11.66 10.11
C ARG A 102 -9.48 -11.60 10.34
N ASN A 103 -8.73 -12.54 9.77
CA ASN A 103 -7.27 -12.58 9.86
C ASN A 103 -6.56 -11.44 9.11
N TYR A 104 -7.24 -10.78 8.17
CA TYR A 104 -6.79 -9.54 7.55
C TYR A 104 -7.25 -8.31 8.32
N VAL A 105 -8.55 -8.23 8.64
CA VAL A 105 -9.16 -7.03 9.22
C VAL A 105 -8.69 -6.79 10.66
N LYS A 106 -8.64 -7.84 11.50
CA LYS A 106 -8.34 -7.69 12.94
C LYS A 106 -6.99 -7.03 13.23
N PRO A 107 -5.85 -7.49 12.64
CA PRO A 107 -4.56 -6.83 12.87
C PRO A 107 -4.51 -5.41 12.28
N LEU A 108 -5.09 -5.17 11.11
CA LEU A 108 -5.11 -3.85 10.49
C LEU A 108 -5.93 -2.85 11.34
N LEU A 109 -7.10 -3.26 11.82
CA LEU A 109 -7.95 -2.42 12.68
C LEU A 109 -7.28 -2.12 14.03
N ARG A 110 -6.65 -3.14 14.67
CA ARG A 110 -5.89 -2.96 15.91
C ARG A 110 -4.85 -1.87 15.77
N ASP A 111 -4.04 -1.95 14.71
CA ASP A 111 -2.93 -1.01 14.52
C ASP A 111 -3.42 0.38 14.07
N ALA A 112 -4.50 0.44 13.28
CA ALA A 112 -5.14 1.70 12.93
C ALA A 112 -5.68 2.43 14.16
N LEU A 113 -6.33 1.72 15.10
CA LEU A 113 -6.82 2.29 16.36
C LEU A 113 -5.66 2.76 17.25
N ALA A 114 -4.59 1.96 17.37
CA ALA A 114 -3.40 2.35 18.11
C ALA A 114 -2.76 3.62 17.53
N LEU A 115 -2.65 3.70 16.20
CA LEU A 115 -2.14 4.88 15.51
C LEU A 115 -3.04 6.10 15.70
N ALA A 116 -4.36 5.92 15.64
CA ALA A 116 -5.32 7.00 15.87
C ALA A 116 -5.22 7.60 17.28
N THR A 117 -4.93 6.75 18.28
CA THR A 117 -4.71 7.15 19.67
C THR A 117 -3.36 7.84 19.86
N ALA A 118 -2.30 7.28 19.27
CA ALA A 118 -0.93 7.82 19.41
C ALA A 118 -0.74 9.16 18.66
N ALA A 119 -1.52 9.38 17.59
CA ALA A 119 -1.41 10.55 16.73
C ALA A 119 -2.81 11.11 16.37
N PRO A 120 -3.54 11.70 17.35
CA PRO A 120 -4.93 12.13 17.17
C PRO A 120 -5.11 13.22 16.11
N ASP A 121 -4.11 14.07 15.89
CA ASP A 121 -4.14 15.18 14.92
C ASP A 121 -3.37 14.87 13.63
N ALA A 122 -2.92 13.63 13.44
CA ALA A 122 -2.17 13.28 12.24
C ALA A 122 -3.08 13.19 11.01
N GLU A 123 -2.62 13.74 9.91
CA GLU A 123 -3.16 13.49 8.57
C GLU A 123 -2.64 12.12 8.11
N ILE A 124 -3.55 11.22 7.73
CA ILE A 124 -3.23 9.86 7.33
C ILE A 124 -3.38 9.74 5.82
N VAL A 125 -2.27 9.55 5.11
CA VAL A 125 -2.26 9.50 3.64
C VAL A 125 -2.14 8.07 3.16
N LEU A 126 -3.19 7.56 2.50
CA LEU A 126 -3.20 6.24 1.88
C LEU A 126 -2.58 6.29 0.49
N LEU A 127 -1.39 5.72 0.32
CA LEU A 127 -0.75 5.48 -0.97
C LEU A 127 -1.16 4.09 -1.49
N GLY A 128 -2.39 4.00 -2.02
CA GLY A 128 -2.98 2.75 -2.46
C GLY A 128 -4.21 2.95 -3.33
N SER A 129 -4.85 1.84 -3.72
CA SER A 129 -6.13 1.88 -4.41
C SER A 129 -7.24 2.22 -3.43
N VAL A 130 -8.08 3.18 -3.79
CA VAL A 130 -9.27 3.58 -3.02
C VAL A 130 -10.56 3.03 -3.65
N ALA A 131 -10.46 2.41 -4.83
CA ALA A 131 -11.64 1.99 -5.62
C ALA A 131 -12.33 0.73 -5.10
N THR A 132 -11.59 -0.17 -4.43
CA THR A 132 -12.08 -1.52 -4.11
C THR A 132 -12.49 -1.73 -2.65
N GLY A 133 -12.47 -0.69 -1.82
CA GLY A 133 -12.80 -0.79 -0.39
C GLY A 133 -11.79 -1.56 0.48
N LYS A 134 -10.88 -2.33 -0.10
CA LYS A 134 -9.95 -3.24 0.61
C LYS A 134 -9.23 -2.65 1.81
N TYR A 135 -8.91 -1.37 1.74
CA TYR A 135 -8.24 -0.61 2.80
C TYR A 135 -9.19 0.42 3.41
N VAL A 136 -9.94 1.10 2.55
CA VAL A 136 -10.80 2.21 2.92
C VAL A 136 -11.88 1.80 3.90
N ASP A 137 -12.52 0.63 3.70
CA ASP A 137 -13.61 0.16 4.54
C ASP A 137 -13.15 -0.19 5.97
N VAL A 138 -11.86 -0.46 6.17
CA VAL A 138 -11.27 -0.67 7.50
C VAL A 138 -10.74 0.64 8.10
N LEU A 139 -10.11 1.49 7.29
CA LEU A 139 -9.38 2.67 7.77
C LEU A 139 -10.29 3.89 7.94
N LEU A 140 -11.28 4.07 7.06
CA LEU A 140 -12.16 5.25 7.09
C LEU A 140 -13.01 5.37 8.38
N PRO A 141 -13.57 4.27 8.94
CA PRO A 141 -14.26 4.33 10.23
C PRO A 141 -13.37 4.77 11.40
N VAL A 142 -12.05 4.55 11.31
CA VAL A 142 -11.09 4.90 12.37
C VAL A 142 -10.60 6.33 12.23
N PHE A 143 -10.26 6.75 11.01
CA PHE A 143 -9.59 8.04 10.79
C PHE A 143 -10.53 9.17 10.31
N GLY A 144 -11.72 8.84 9.80
CA GLY A 144 -12.67 9.84 9.28
C GLY A 144 -12.05 10.74 8.22
N ASP A 145 -12.27 12.04 8.34
CA ASP A 145 -11.75 13.06 7.40
C ASP A 145 -10.23 13.21 7.41
N ARG A 146 -9.55 12.65 8.40
CA ARG A 146 -8.08 12.60 8.44
C ARG A 146 -7.49 11.59 7.45
N LEU A 147 -8.31 10.62 6.97
CA LEU A 147 -7.88 9.67 5.93
C LEU A 147 -7.97 10.35 4.57
N ARG A 148 -6.82 10.51 3.94
CA ARG A 148 -6.66 11.19 2.66
C ARG A 148 -5.94 10.32 1.64
N PHE A 149 -5.99 10.72 0.38
CA PHE A 149 -5.23 10.10 -0.70
C PHE A 149 -4.82 11.15 -1.73
N PRO A 150 -3.77 10.93 -2.54
CA PRO A 150 -3.43 11.85 -3.61
C PRO A 150 -4.55 11.93 -4.65
N GLY A 151 -5.22 13.09 -4.76
CA GLY A 151 -6.33 13.28 -5.71
C GLY A 151 -5.95 12.99 -7.16
N ALA A 152 -4.71 13.29 -7.52
CA ALA A 152 -4.14 13.00 -8.84
C ALA A 152 -4.04 11.50 -9.17
N PHE A 153 -4.29 10.58 -8.22
CA PHE A 153 -4.33 9.13 -8.50
C PHE A 153 -5.62 8.67 -9.17
N ALA A 154 -6.66 9.50 -9.16
CA ALA A 154 -7.93 9.18 -9.80
C ALA A 154 -7.73 8.91 -11.31
N GLY A 155 -8.26 7.79 -11.79
CA GLY A 155 -8.14 7.38 -13.20
C GLY A 155 -6.76 6.89 -13.65
N LEU A 156 -5.73 6.96 -12.81
CA LEU A 156 -4.39 6.48 -13.16
C LEU A 156 -4.17 5.02 -12.81
N GLY A 157 -3.46 4.30 -13.68
CA GLY A 157 -2.93 2.96 -13.38
C GLY A 157 -1.67 3.01 -12.49
N ASP A 158 -1.28 1.85 -11.95
CA ASP A 158 -0.18 1.73 -11.00
C ASP A 158 1.16 2.30 -11.50
N MET A 159 1.49 2.09 -12.77
CA MET A 159 2.73 2.60 -13.37
C MET A 159 2.75 4.14 -13.41
N SER A 160 1.63 4.75 -13.80
CA SER A 160 1.48 6.21 -13.85
C SER A 160 1.54 6.83 -12.46
N ARG A 161 0.88 6.20 -11.47
CA ARG A 161 0.95 6.63 -10.06
C ARG A 161 2.39 6.56 -9.52
N GLY A 162 3.11 5.47 -9.83
CA GLY A 162 4.52 5.32 -9.46
C GLY A 162 5.40 6.41 -10.07
N GLY A 163 5.24 6.67 -11.35
CA GLY A 163 5.94 7.75 -12.07
C GLY A 163 5.64 9.14 -11.52
N LEU A 164 4.37 9.41 -11.18
CA LEU A 164 3.93 10.68 -10.59
C LEU A 164 4.62 10.93 -9.23
N MET A 165 4.64 9.94 -8.34
CA MET A 165 5.31 10.03 -7.04
C MET A 165 6.82 10.28 -7.17
N LEU A 166 7.50 9.56 -8.07
CA LEU A 166 8.93 9.77 -8.31
C LEU A 166 9.23 11.14 -8.91
N ARG A 167 8.33 11.69 -9.73
CA ARG A 167 8.44 13.06 -10.24
C ARG A 167 8.25 14.07 -9.09
N ALA A 168 7.29 13.87 -8.22
CA ALA A 168 7.05 14.72 -7.04
C ALA A 168 8.29 14.78 -6.13
N VAL A 169 8.94 13.64 -5.87
CA VAL A 169 10.21 13.55 -5.14
C VAL A 169 11.31 14.38 -5.82
N ARG A 170 11.50 14.19 -7.12
CA ARG A 170 12.55 14.93 -7.87
C ARG A 170 12.34 16.44 -7.87
N LEU A 171 11.08 16.87 -7.86
CA LEU A 171 10.71 18.29 -7.83
C LEU A 171 10.62 18.85 -6.41
N ASN A 172 10.84 18.02 -5.38
CA ASN A 172 10.61 18.35 -3.98
C ASN A 172 9.24 19.02 -3.75
N ARG A 173 8.22 18.52 -4.45
CA ARG A 173 6.87 19.06 -4.41
C ARG A 173 5.86 17.97 -4.07
N GLU A 174 5.25 18.10 -2.91
CA GLU A 174 4.26 17.15 -2.43
C GLU A 174 2.97 17.19 -3.27
N LEU A 175 2.29 16.04 -3.38
CA LEU A 175 1.01 15.93 -4.08
C LEU A 175 -0.10 16.52 -3.19
N GLU A 176 -1.17 17.01 -3.81
CA GLU A 176 -2.38 17.44 -3.09
C GLU A 176 -3.18 16.22 -2.63
N TYR A 177 -3.64 16.26 -1.37
CA TYR A 177 -4.41 15.19 -0.76
C TYR A 177 -5.87 15.55 -0.57
N THR A 178 -6.74 14.64 -0.99
CA THR A 178 -8.20 14.77 -0.87
C THR A 178 -8.73 13.85 0.21
N PRO A 179 -9.64 14.29 1.10
CA PRO A 179 -10.31 13.41 2.06
C PRO A 179 -11.08 12.29 1.35
N LEU A 180 -11.05 11.08 1.91
CA LEU A 180 -11.78 9.93 1.35
C LEU A 180 -13.29 9.97 1.63
N SER A 181 -13.74 10.78 2.59
CA SER A 181 -15.16 11.08 2.86
C SER A 181 -15.80 11.98 1.83
N ALA A 182 -15.00 12.69 0.99
CA ALA A 182 -15.55 13.50 -0.10
C ALA A 182 -16.30 12.63 -1.11
N PRO A 183 -17.43 13.09 -1.71
CA PRO A 183 -18.20 12.32 -2.66
C PRO A 183 -17.30 11.84 -3.80
N ARG A 184 -17.20 10.51 -3.94
CA ARG A 184 -16.44 9.90 -5.02
C ARG A 184 -17.15 10.22 -6.34
N HIS A 185 -16.58 11.05 -7.19
CA HIS A 185 -17.00 11.16 -8.58
C HIS A 185 -16.79 9.79 -9.22
N ARG A 186 -17.88 9.03 -9.29
CA ARG A 186 -17.95 7.81 -10.10
C ARG A 186 -17.76 8.27 -11.53
N ALA A 187 -16.64 7.89 -12.17
CA ALA A 187 -16.51 8.07 -13.61
C ALA A 187 -17.74 7.44 -14.28
N PRO A 188 -18.39 8.12 -15.24
CA PRO A 188 -19.56 7.56 -15.91
C PRO A 188 -19.16 6.25 -16.56
N GLY A 189 -19.79 5.15 -16.12
CA GLY A 189 -19.61 3.83 -16.70
C GLY A 189 -20.10 3.88 -18.15
N THR A 190 -19.22 3.58 -19.07
CA THR A 190 -19.57 3.27 -20.47
C THR A 190 -20.31 1.93 -20.50
N SER A 191 -21.59 1.95 -20.20
CA SER A 191 -22.51 0.87 -20.57
C SER A 191 -23.23 1.26 -21.87
N GLY A 192 -22.48 1.21 -22.96
CA GLY A 192 -23.05 1.20 -24.29
C GLY A 192 -23.37 -0.22 -24.72
N LYS A 193 -24.54 -0.76 -24.36
CA LYS A 193 -25.15 -1.83 -25.13
C LYS A 193 -25.70 -1.19 -26.42
N MET A 194 -25.10 -1.54 -27.55
CA MET A 194 -25.69 -1.29 -28.85
C MET A 194 -26.98 -2.13 -28.96
N PRO A 195 -28.09 -1.56 -29.44
CA PRO A 195 -29.28 -2.32 -29.82
C PRO A 195 -28.99 -3.17 -31.07
N PRO A 196 -29.66 -4.33 -31.22
CA PRO A 196 -29.53 -5.14 -32.42
C PRO A 196 -30.09 -4.40 -33.62
N VAL A 197 -29.39 -4.49 -34.74
CA VAL A 197 -29.86 -4.03 -36.06
C VAL A 197 -30.68 -5.14 -36.66
N ASP A 198 -31.96 -4.84 -36.99
CA ASP A 198 -32.85 -5.69 -37.82
C ASP A 198 -32.33 -5.71 -39.26
#